data_3bc33906dbb4c8047ccd12508cb3e0d6
#
_entry.id   3bc33906dbb4c8047ccd12508cb3e0d6
#
_cell.length_a   1.000
_cell.length_b   1.000
_cell.length_c   1.000
_cell.angle_alpha   90.00
_cell.angle_beta   90.00
_cell.angle_gamma   90.00
#
_symmetry.space_group_name_H-M   'P 1'
#
loop_
_entity.id
_entity.type
_entity.pdbx_description
1 polymer ?
#
loop_
_entity_poly.entity_id
_entity_poly.type
_entity_poly.pdbx_seq_one_letter_code
_entity_poly.pdbx_strand_id
1 'polypeptide(L)'
;VPDGFDVVVEPTGGYLQVEDCVRTHIELACKAGAEHQSEATIVGWESDGRTVRVRTESDEYEAASLILTPGAWADHLLNDIAGMPTLHVLRKTMHWHQVRSSVYDVASGGQGFLFEMPYGAFYGFPSLDGSTLKLAEHSGGEALTDPLLVDRSLRISDTKPIGRFLNEVMPDVDPQTGRHSVCMYTVTPDGHFIVDRHSEYDNVFFGAGFSGHGFKFTSVIGEALAALAIDGSTDQPIDFLGLSRFQS
;
A
#
# COMPACT_ATOMS: atom_id res chain seq x y z
N VAL A 1 19.90 -18.99 5.12
CA VAL A 1 18.89 -19.45 4.15
C VAL A 1 18.79 -20.97 4.27
N PRO A 2 17.59 -21.56 4.30
CA PRO A 2 17.44 -23.02 4.35
C PRO A 2 18.07 -23.70 3.13
N ASP A 3 18.49 -24.97 3.30
CA ASP A 3 19.02 -25.78 2.21
C ASP A 3 17.99 -25.95 1.07
N GLY A 4 18.44 -25.86 -0.17
CA GLY A 4 17.59 -26.02 -1.36
C GLY A 4 16.85 -24.75 -1.81
N PHE A 5 17.14 -23.60 -1.21
CA PHE A 5 16.61 -22.30 -1.67
C PHE A 5 17.64 -21.55 -2.52
N ASP A 6 17.17 -20.98 -3.62
CA ASP A 6 17.93 -20.00 -4.37
C ASP A 6 17.88 -18.63 -3.67
N VAL A 7 18.97 -17.87 -3.79
CA VAL A 7 19.09 -16.53 -3.20
C VAL A 7 19.37 -15.51 -4.28
N VAL A 8 18.56 -14.46 -4.32
CA VAL A 8 18.83 -13.27 -5.12
C VAL A 8 19.21 -12.12 -4.19
N VAL A 9 20.35 -11.49 -4.43
CA VAL A 9 20.80 -10.33 -3.65
C VAL A 9 20.75 -9.09 -4.53
N GLU A 10 20.06 -8.06 -4.06
CA GLU A 10 20.01 -6.73 -4.70
C GLU A 10 20.76 -5.72 -3.81
N PRO A 11 22.04 -5.41 -4.14
CA PRO A 11 22.89 -4.57 -3.30
C PRO A 11 22.42 -3.12 -3.20
N THR A 12 21.62 -2.66 -4.17
CA THR A 12 21.06 -1.30 -4.20
C THR A 12 19.69 -1.21 -3.54
N GLY A 13 19.15 -2.36 -3.09
CA GLY A 13 17.89 -2.44 -2.38
C GLY A 13 17.94 -1.69 -1.05
N GLY A 14 16.78 -1.24 -0.58
CA GLY A 14 16.66 -0.49 0.66
C GLY A 14 15.25 -0.56 1.22
N TYR A 15 15.00 0.29 2.19
CA TYR A 15 13.68 0.45 2.81
C TYR A 15 13.34 1.93 2.95
N LEU A 16 12.05 2.23 3.04
CA LEU A 16 11.52 3.57 3.23
C LEU A 16 10.95 3.72 4.65
N GLN A 17 11.24 4.86 5.27
CA GLN A 17 10.55 5.31 6.49
C GLN A 17 9.20 5.88 6.08
N VAL A 18 8.17 5.03 6.03
CA VAL A 18 6.88 5.34 5.40
C VAL A 18 6.23 6.59 5.99
N GLU A 19 6.16 6.68 7.32
CA GLU A 19 5.54 7.80 8.03
C GLU A 19 6.29 9.12 7.77
N ASP A 20 7.61 9.08 7.72
CA ASP A 20 8.44 10.25 7.42
C ASP A 20 8.30 10.68 5.96
N CYS A 21 8.24 9.72 5.04
CA CYS A 21 7.98 10.01 3.63
C CYS A 21 6.64 10.71 3.44
N VAL A 22 5.57 10.17 4.02
CA VAL A 22 4.22 10.76 3.91
C VAL A 22 4.20 12.17 4.51
N ARG A 23 4.74 12.35 5.71
CA ARG A 23 4.81 13.66 6.36
C ARG A 23 5.57 14.67 5.49
N THR A 24 6.73 14.27 4.96
CA THR A 24 7.56 15.14 4.13
C THR A 24 6.84 15.54 2.84
N HIS A 25 6.15 14.60 2.17
CA HIS A 25 5.36 14.93 0.99
C HIS A 25 4.26 15.95 1.29
N ILE A 26 3.51 15.78 2.38
CA ILE A 26 2.47 16.73 2.80
C ILE A 26 3.09 18.10 3.12
N GLU A 27 4.18 18.14 3.89
CA GLU A 27 4.86 19.40 4.23
C GLU A 27 5.35 20.15 2.99
N LEU A 28 5.95 19.43 2.02
CA LEU A 28 6.42 20.03 0.77
C LEU A 28 5.26 20.54 -0.10
N ALA A 29 4.18 19.79 -0.19
CA ALA A 29 2.96 20.21 -0.89
C ALA A 29 2.39 21.50 -0.27
N CYS A 30 2.24 21.55 1.05
CA CYS A 30 1.75 22.75 1.74
C CYS A 30 2.69 23.94 1.55
N LYS A 31 4.02 23.75 1.58
CA LYS A 31 4.99 24.81 1.26
C LYS A 31 4.90 25.32 -0.17
N ALA A 32 4.45 24.46 -1.10
CA ALA A 32 4.17 24.81 -2.48
C ALA A 32 2.78 25.46 -2.70
N GLY A 33 1.98 25.62 -1.64
CA GLY A 33 0.67 26.28 -1.68
C GLY A 33 -0.53 25.32 -1.70
N ALA A 34 -0.32 24.02 -1.54
CA ALA A 34 -1.44 23.10 -1.38
C ALA A 34 -2.10 23.25 -0.01
N GLU A 35 -3.41 23.07 0.04
CA GLU A 35 -4.15 22.94 1.29
C GLU A 35 -4.30 21.46 1.67
N HIS A 36 -4.07 21.13 2.93
CA HIS A 36 -4.23 19.80 3.46
C HIS A 36 -5.31 19.78 4.52
N GLN A 37 -6.35 18.96 4.30
CA GLN A 37 -7.45 18.75 5.22
C GLN A 37 -7.39 17.30 5.71
N SER A 38 -7.19 17.10 7.01
CA SER A 38 -7.33 15.81 7.69
C SER A 38 -8.72 15.68 8.32
N GLU A 39 -9.10 14.44 8.68
CA GLU A 39 -10.39 14.15 9.36
C GLU A 39 -11.62 14.61 8.57
N ALA A 40 -11.51 14.71 7.25
CA ALA A 40 -12.60 15.04 6.35
C ALA A 40 -13.09 13.76 5.63
N THR A 41 -14.20 13.21 6.08
CA THR A 41 -14.82 12.04 5.46
C THR A 41 -15.47 12.44 4.13
N ILE A 42 -14.96 11.89 3.02
CA ILE A 42 -15.55 12.07 1.70
C ILE A 42 -16.80 11.19 1.61
N VAL A 43 -17.94 11.81 1.34
CA VAL A 43 -19.23 11.11 1.18
C VAL A 43 -19.64 10.93 -0.28
N GLY A 44 -18.97 11.61 -1.21
CA GLY A 44 -19.21 11.46 -2.64
C GLY A 44 -18.55 12.55 -3.47
N TRP A 45 -18.60 12.35 -4.76
CA TRP A 45 -18.13 13.31 -5.77
C TRP A 45 -19.02 13.25 -7.01
N GLU A 46 -18.99 14.31 -7.80
CA GLU A 46 -19.67 14.40 -9.11
C GLU A 46 -18.84 15.27 -10.08
N SER A 47 -19.02 15.06 -11.36
CA SER A 47 -18.39 15.85 -12.41
C SER A 47 -19.39 16.16 -13.53
N ASP A 48 -19.28 17.32 -14.15
CA ASP A 48 -19.94 17.69 -15.39
C ASP A 48 -18.98 17.68 -16.60
N GLY A 49 -17.76 17.18 -16.42
CA GLY A 49 -16.67 17.15 -17.39
C GLY A 49 -15.86 18.46 -17.46
N ARG A 50 -16.25 19.50 -16.73
CA ARG A 50 -15.52 20.78 -16.62
C ARG A 50 -15.18 21.14 -15.19
N THR A 51 -16.10 20.87 -14.29
CA THR A 51 -15.97 21.13 -12.86
C THR A 51 -16.24 19.83 -12.12
N VAL A 52 -15.44 19.54 -11.13
CA VAL A 52 -15.68 18.47 -10.19
C VAL A 52 -16.12 19.04 -8.86
N ARG A 53 -17.00 18.33 -8.20
CA ARG A 53 -17.50 18.68 -6.87
C ARG A 53 -17.31 17.51 -5.92
N VAL A 54 -16.64 17.76 -4.80
CA VAL A 54 -16.39 16.77 -3.76
C VAL A 54 -17.12 17.17 -2.51
N ARG A 55 -17.90 16.26 -1.94
CA ARG A 55 -18.64 16.48 -0.70
C ARG A 55 -18.04 15.70 0.45
N THR A 56 -17.88 16.38 1.56
CA THR A 56 -17.60 15.79 2.87
C THR A 56 -18.88 15.79 3.72
N GLU A 57 -18.80 15.29 4.94
CA GLU A 57 -19.92 15.39 5.89
C GLU A 57 -20.28 16.82 6.24
N SER A 58 -19.34 17.77 6.16
CA SER A 58 -19.51 19.17 6.59
C SER A 58 -19.41 20.20 5.48
N ASP A 59 -18.69 19.89 4.41
CA ASP A 59 -18.28 20.89 3.40
C ASP A 59 -18.42 20.35 1.97
N GLU A 60 -18.39 21.29 1.02
CA GLU A 60 -18.35 21.00 -0.41
C GLU A 60 -17.20 21.79 -1.05
N TYR A 61 -16.46 21.14 -1.93
CA TYR A 61 -15.30 21.69 -2.64
C TYR A 61 -15.52 21.59 -4.13
N GLU A 62 -15.18 22.65 -4.87
CA GLU A 62 -15.19 22.67 -6.34
C GLU A 62 -13.77 22.83 -6.89
N ALA A 63 -13.46 22.11 -7.96
CA ALA A 63 -12.18 22.18 -8.66
C ALA A 63 -12.34 21.88 -10.15
N ALA A 64 -11.30 22.22 -10.93
CA ALA A 64 -11.26 21.89 -12.36
C ALA A 64 -11.02 20.38 -12.58
N SER A 65 -10.21 19.75 -11.74
CA SER A 65 -9.86 18.32 -11.86
C SER A 65 -9.87 17.63 -10.49
N LEU A 66 -10.09 16.31 -10.51
CA LEU A 66 -10.10 15.46 -9.32
C LEU A 66 -9.16 14.27 -9.50
N ILE A 67 -8.32 14.01 -8.50
CA ILE A 67 -7.52 12.80 -8.39
C ILE A 67 -8.01 12.01 -7.19
N LEU A 68 -8.49 10.79 -7.42
CA LEU A 68 -8.99 9.88 -6.39
C LEU A 68 -7.94 8.82 -6.06
N THR A 69 -7.50 8.76 -4.81
CA THR A 69 -6.58 7.72 -4.30
C THR A 69 -7.12 7.10 -3.02
N PRO A 70 -8.29 6.44 -3.08
CA PRO A 70 -9.11 6.13 -1.91
C PRO A 70 -8.59 4.95 -1.06
N GLY A 71 -7.52 4.27 -1.46
CA GLY A 71 -6.95 3.16 -0.69
C GLY A 71 -7.96 2.03 -0.45
N ALA A 72 -8.20 1.70 0.80
CA ALA A 72 -9.13 0.63 1.19
C ALA A 72 -10.61 0.98 0.95
N TRP A 73 -10.93 2.26 0.71
CA TRP A 73 -12.29 2.74 0.42
C TRP A 73 -12.55 2.89 -1.07
N ALA A 74 -11.75 2.24 -1.92
CA ALA A 74 -11.90 2.31 -3.37
C ALA A 74 -13.29 1.86 -3.85
N ASP A 75 -13.86 0.84 -3.24
CA ASP A 75 -15.19 0.34 -3.55
C ASP A 75 -16.31 1.38 -3.30
N HIS A 76 -16.12 2.30 -2.34
CA HIS A 76 -17.08 3.36 -2.06
C HIS A 76 -17.03 4.54 -3.05
N LEU A 77 -15.86 4.83 -3.61
CA LEU A 77 -15.64 6.05 -4.42
C LEU A 77 -15.45 5.77 -5.91
N LEU A 78 -15.18 4.52 -6.29
CA LEU A 78 -14.84 4.12 -7.65
C LEU A 78 -15.74 3.03 -8.24
N ASN A 79 -16.73 2.51 -7.50
CA ASN A 79 -17.58 1.39 -7.91
C ASN A 79 -18.44 1.69 -9.17
N ASP A 80 -18.78 2.96 -9.38
CA ASP A 80 -19.58 3.40 -10.53
C ASP A 80 -18.75 3.62 -11.80
N ILE A 81 -17.42 3.48 -11.73
CA ILE A 81 -16.55 3.62 -12.89
C ILE A 81 -16.68 2.38 -13.77
N ALA A 82 -17.08 2.60 -15.02
CA ALA A 82 -17.25 1.51 -16.00
C ALA A 82 -15.94 0.73 -16.20
N GLY A 83 -16.01 -0.59 -16.09
CA GLY A 83 -14.86 -1.48 -16.23
C GLY A 83 -14.01 -1.64 -14.97
N MET A 84 -14.38 -1.05 -13.85
CA MET A 84 -13.70 -1.27 -12.58
C MET A 84 -13.88 -2.73 -12.14
N PRO A 85 -12.79 -3.49 -11.92
CA PRO A 85 -12.89 -4.84 -11.40
C PRO A 85 -13.27 -4.81 -9.91
N THR A 86 -13.77 -5.93 -9.41
CA THR A 86 -13.96 -6.08 -7.96
C THR A 86 -12.61 -5.99 -7.24
N LEU A 87 -12.49 -5.05 -6.34
CA LEU A 87 -11.33 -4.89 -5.46
C LEU A 87 -11.58 -5.60 -4.13
N HIS A 88 -10.60 -6.37 -3.68
CA HIS A 88 -10.69 -7.06 -2.40
C HIS A 88 -9.84 -6.36 -1.36
N VAL A 89 -10.45 -5.96 -0.26
CA VAL A 89 -9.71 -5.43 0.89
C VAL A 89 -9.34 -6.57 1.82
N LEU A 90 -8.04 -6.73 2.09
CA LEU A 90 -7.51 -7.76 2.95
C LEU A 90 -6.94 -7.17 4.22
N ARG A 91 -7.30 -7.73 5.37
CA ARG A 91 -6.66 -7.46 6.65
C ARG A 91 -5.28 -8.12 6.68
N LYS A 92 -4.25 -7.36 7.02
CA LYS A 92 -2.86 -7.81 7.10
C LYS A 92 -2.26 -7.39 8.43
N THR A 93 -1.44 -8.26 9.02
CA THR A 93 -0.81 -7.98 10.31
C THR A 93 0.70 -7.90 10.16
N MET A 94 1.29 -6.83 10.68
CA MET A 94 2.73 -6.63 10.79
C MET A 94 3.16 -6.90 12.23
N HIS A 95 4.32 -7.52 12.40
CA HIS A 95 4.83 -7.97 13.68
C HIS A 95 6.22 -7.41 13.95
N TRP A 96 6.53 -7.10 15.20
CA TRP A 96 7.87 -6.77 15.68
C TRP A 96 8.30 -7.83 16.68
N HIS A 97 9.46 -8.43 16.43
CA HIS A 97 10.02 -9.53 17.21
C HIS A 97 11.38 -9.14 17.78
N GLN A 98 11.65 -9.59 18.99
CA GLN A 98 12.97 -9.41 19.60
C GLN A 98 14.02 -10.22 18.83
N VAL A 99 15.19 -9.63 18.57
CA VAL A 99 16.33 -10.29 17.94
C VAL A 99 17.42 -10.60 18.99
N ARG A 100 18.08 -11.72 18.81
CA ARG A 100 19.15 -12.20 19.71
C ARG A 100 20.53 -12.16 19.06
N SER A 101 20.61 -11.73 17.82
CA SER A 101 21.84 -11.68 17.05
C SER A 101 21.95 -10.35 16.29
N SER A 102 23.13 -9.75 16.32
CA SER A 102 23.41 -8.52 15.58
C SER A 102 23.46 -8.70 14.05
N VAL A 103 23.40 -9.92 13.55
CA VAL A 103 23.33 -10.20 12.11
C VAL A 103 22.10 -9.56 11.46
N TYR A 104 21.06 -9.33 12.24
CA TYR A 104 19.84 -8.66 11.79
C TYR A 104 19.88 -7.14 11.87
N ASP A 105 20.94 -6.55 12.45
CA ASP A 105 21.04 -5.11 12.62
C ASP A 105 21.48 -4.43 11.32
N VAL A 106 20.83 -3.33 10.97
CA VAL A 106 21.23 -2.52 9.81
C VAL A 106 22.68 -2.05 9.96
N ALA A 107 23.14 -1.72 11.16
CA ALA A 107 24.51 -1.32 11.44
C ALA A 107 25.53 -2.44 11.20
N SER A 108 25.12 -3.70 11.22
CA SER A 108 25.93 -4.88 10.93
C SER A 108 25.78 -5.39 9.50
N GLY A 109 25.07 -4.65 8.64
CA GLY A 109 24.80 -5.03 7.26
C GLY A 109 23.53 -5.86 7.06
N GLY A 110 22.66 -5.95 8.08
CA GLY A 110 21.33 -6.54 7.95
C GLY A 110 20.52 -5.85 6.85
N GLN A 111 19.84 -6.64 6.03
CA GLN A 111 19.08 -6.14 4.88
C GLN A 111 17.60 -6.47 4.99
N GLY A 112 16.77 -5.77 4.21
CA GLY A 112 15.40 -6.20 3.97
C GLY A 112 15.38 -7.53 3.23
N PHE A 113 14.36 -8.35 3.49
CA PHE A 113 14.26 -9.69 2.92
C PHE A 113 12.84 -10.03 2.48
N LEU A 114 12.76 -10.93 1.51
CA LEU A 114 11.55 -11.63 1.11
C LEU A 114 11.88 -13.13 0.96
N PHE A 115 11.08 -13.97 1.58
CA PHE A 115 11.16 -15.42 1.45
C PHE A 115 9.86 -15.96 0.85
N GLU A 116 9.97 -16.64 -0.28
CA GLU A 116 8.88 -17.42 -0.85
C GLU A 116 8.97 -18.86 -0.35
N MET A 117 8.15 -19.18 0.63
CA MET A 117 8.06 -20.51 1.24
C MET A 117 6.90 -21.30 0.59
N PRO A 118 6.92 -22.63 0.61
CA PRO A 118 5.81 -23.44 0.09
C PRO A 118 4.44 -23.14 0.73
N TYR A 119 4.43 -22.46 1.87
CA TYR A 119 3.23 -22.15 2.65
C TYR A 119 2.94 -20.63 2.76
N GLY A 120 3.66 -19.78 2.05
CA GLY A 120 3.42 -18.34 2.02
C GLY A 120 4.67 -17.50 1.75
N ALA A 121 4.48 -16.24 1.42
CA ALA A 121 5.55 -15.27 1.22
C ALA A 121 5.72 -14.39 2.47
N PHE A 122 6.93 -14.30 2.98
CA PHE A 122 7.27 -13.57 4.21
C PHE A 122 8.31 -12.50 3.90
N TYR A 123 8.07 -11.29 4.36
CA TYR A 123 9.03 -10.19 4.19
C TYR A 123 9.33 -9.50 5.52
N GLY A 124 10.47 -8.88 5.57
CA GLY A 124 10.85 -8.11 6.75
C GLY A 124 11.96 -7.10 6.49
N PHE A 125 12.25 -6.37 7.54
CA PHE A 125 13.23 -5.29 7.52
C PHE A 125 14.27 -5.53 8.63
N PRO A 126 15.50 -5.07 8.44
CA PRO A 126 16.53 -5.21 9.46
C PRO A 126 16.12 -4.48 10.74
N SER A 127 16.73 -4.88 11.84
CA SER A 127 16.63 -4.14 13.10
C SER A 127 17.31 -2.78 12.96
N LEU A 128 16.54 -1.72 13.27
CA LEU A 128 17.04 -0.33 13.25
C LEU A 128 17.56 0.11 14.63
N ASP A 129 17.12 -0.56 15.67
CA ASP A 129 17.38 -0.26 17.07
C ASP A 129 18.30 -1.29 17.78
N GLY A 130 18.75 -2.31 17.04
CA GLY A 130 19.57 -3.41 17.55
C GLY A 130 18.78 -4.40 18.41
N SER A 131 17.47 -4.26 18.53
CA SER A 131 16.65 -5.06 19.44
C SER A 131 15.43 -5.68 18.81
N THR A 132 14.83 -5.03 17.82
CA THR A 132 13.58 -5.51 17.21
C THR A 132 13.68 -5.57 15.69
N LEU A 133 13.07 -6.60 15.11
CA LEU A 133 12.94 -6.81 13.67
C LEU A 133 11.47 -6.79 13.30
N LYS A 134 11.13 -6.08 12.21
CA LYS A 134 9.77 -6.02 11.66
C LYS A 134 9.61 -7.05 10.58
N LEU A 135 8.55 -7.85 10.64
CA LEU A 135 8.19 -8.78 9.57
C LEU A 135 6.69 -8.96 9.43
N ALA A 136 6.26 -9.49 8.27
CA ALA A 136 4.87 -9.83 8.00
C ALA A 136 4.77 -10.93 6.94
N GLU A 137 3.62 -11.59 6.89
CA GLU A 137 3.24 -12.44 5.76
C GLU A 137 2.63 -11.57 4.66
N HIS A 138 3.22 -11.62 3.45
CA HIS A 138 2.71 -10.93 2.27
C HIS A 138 1.53 -11.66 1.63
N SER A 139 1.62 -12.99 1.56
CA SER A 139 0.56 -13.85 1.03
C SER A 139 -0.64 -13.94 1.97
N GLY A 140 -1.76 -14.51 1.50
CA GLY A 140 -2.96 -14.69 2.30
C GLY A 140 -3.57 -13.36 2.75
N GLY A 141 -4.30 -13.42 3.85
CA GLY A 141 -5.02 -12.30 4.44
C GLY A 141 -6.52 -12.59 4.55
N GLU A 142 -7.18 -11.95 5.49
CA GLU A 142 -8.62 -12.07 5.70
C GLU A 142 -9.34 -11.00 4.89
N ALA A 143 -10.30 -11.41 4.05
CA ALA A 143 -11.13 -10.47 3.31
C ALA A 143 -12.01 -9.65 4.26
N LEU A 144 -12.04 -8.34 4.06
CA LEU A 144 -12.88 -7.39 4.79
C LEU A 144 -14.08 -7.01 3.91
N THR A 145 -15.26 -7.00 4.50
CA THR A 145 -16.48 -6.48 3.87
C THR A 145 -16.61 -4.97 4.05
N ASP A 146 -16.05 -4.43 5.13
CA ASP A 146 -16.05 -3.01 5.43
C ASP A 146 -14.71 -2.61 6.08
N PRO A 147 -13.90 -1.77 5.43
CA PRO A 147 -12.63 -1.27 5.99
C PRO A 147 -12.77 -0.54 7.33
N LEU A 148 -13.92 0.09 7.59
CA LEU A 148 -14.17 0.80 8.85
C LEU A 148 -14.34 -0.15 10.04
N LEU A 149 -14.71 -1.41 9.79
CA LEU A 149 -14.94 -2.43 10.81
C LEU A 149 -13.72 -3.35 11.02
N VAL A 150 -12.54 -2.98 10.52
CA VAL A 150 -11.34 -3.79 10.65
C VAL A 150 -11.00 -4.06 12.12
N ASP A 151 -10.94 -5.34 12.51
CA ASP A 151 -10.44 -5.75 13.82
C ASP A 151 -8.92 -5.59 13.87
N ARG A 152 -8.46 -4.72 14.76
CA ARG A 152 -7.02 -4.43 14.95
C ARG A 152 -6.38 -5.25 16.07
N SER A 153 -7.10 -6.20 16.66
CA SER A 153 -6.55 -7.11 17.65
C SER A 153 -5.63 -8.15 17.03
N LEU A 154 -4.63 -8.63 17.78
CA LEU A 154 -3.77 -9.73 17.39
C LEU A 154 -4.48 -11.06 17.64
N ARG A 155 -4.50 -11.92 16.62
CA ARG A 155 -5.14 -13.23 16.67
C ARG A 155 -4.11 -14.36 16.53
N ILE A 156 -4.47 -15.56 16.99
CA ILE A 156 -3.63 -16.75 16.80
C ILE A 156 -3.39 -17.04 15.32
N SER A 157 -4.38 -16.81 14.47
CA SER A 157 -4.25 -16.93 13.01
C SER A 157 -3.17 -16.01 12.42
N ASP A 158 -2.94 -14.84 13.02
CA ASP A 158 -1.91 -13.90 12.58
C ASP A 158 -0.49 -14.36 12.97
N THR A 159 -0.36 -14.95 14.17
CA THR A 159 0.95 -15.31 14.74
C THR A 159 1.44 -16.70 14.32
N LYS A 160 0.54 -17.64 14.00
CA LYS A 160 0.89 -19.02 13.68
C LYS A 160 1.79 -19.15 12.44
N PRO A 161 1.49 -18.53 11.28
CA PRO A 161 2.37 -18.56 10.10
C PRO A 161 3.74 -17.94 10.39
N ILE A 162 3.75 -16.80 11.08
CA ILE A 162 4.96 -16.07 11.46
C ILE A 162 5.85 -16.91 12.38
N GLY A 163 5.27 -17.52 13.42
CA GLY A 163 6.02 -18.40 14.34
C GLY A 163 6.62 -19.61 13.62
N ARG A 164 5.89 -20.20 12.67
CA ARG A 164 6.41 -21.27 11.83
C ARG A 164 7.62 -20.80 11.02
N PHE A 165 7.48 -19.70 10.30
CA PHE A 165 8.55 -19.11 9.48
C PHE A 165 9.79 -18.81 10.31
N LEU A 166 9.65 -18.16 11.45
CA LEU A 166 10.77 -17.80 12.32
C LEU A 166 11.52 -19.05 12.82
N ASN A 167 10.81 -20.07 13.28
CA ASN A 167 11.43 -21.32 13.76
C ASN A 167 12.19 -22.07 12.65
N GLU A 168 11.73 -22.01 11.40
CA GLU A 168 12.36 -22.68 10.27
C GLU A 168 13.54 -21.87 9.67
N VAL A 169 13.46 -20.53 9.67
CA VAL A 169 14.35 -19.68 8.85
C VAL A 169 15.21 -18.75 9.70
N MET A 170 14.69 -18.24 10.83
CA MET A 170 15.32 -17.18 11.62
C MET A 170 15.38 -17.57 13.13
N PRO A 171 16.19 -18.58 13.51
CA PRO A 171 16.18 -19.14 14.88
C PRO A 171 16.62 -18.16 15.96
N ASP A 172 17.33 -17.10 15.60
CA ASP A 172 17.77 -16.05 16.54
C ASP A 172 16.75 -14.92 16.73
N VAL A 173 15.58 -15.05 16.13
CA VAL A 173 14.43 -14.15 16.31
C VAL A 173 13.41 -14.80 17.23
N ASP A 174 12.98 -14.08 18.27
CA ASP A 174 11.96 -14.61 19.19
C ASP A 174 10.62 -14.81 18.47
N PRO A 175 10.05 -16.01 18.45
CA PRO A 175 8.77 -16.23 17.77
C PRO A 175 7.59 -15.54 18.45
N GLN A 176 7.75 -15.05 19.69
CA GLN A 176 6.72 -14.29 20.37
C GLN A 176 6.64 -12.87 19.81
N THR A 177 5.47 -12.48 19.33
CA THR A 177 5.21 -11.11 18.86
C THR A 177 5.24 -10.13 20.04
N GLY A 178 6.15 -9.16 20.01
CA GLY A 178 6.21 -8.10 21.02
C GLY A 178 5.18 -6.99 20.74
N ARG A 179 5.22 -6.45 19.54
CA ARG A 179 4.31 -5.41 19.04
C ARG A 179 3.71 -5.86 17.71
N HIS A 180 2.48 -5.44 17.43
CA HIS A 180 1.84 -5.65 16.14
C HIS A 180 1.15 -4.38 15.65
N SER A 181 0.82 -4.36 14.37
CA SER A 181 -0.05 -3.37 13.74
C SER A 181 -0.86 -4.04 12.64
N VAL A 182 -2.11 -3.62 12.48
CA VAL A 182 -2.97 -4.11 11.41
C VAL A 182 -3.06 -3.06 10.32
N CYS A 183 -2.78 -3.44 9.09
CA CYS A 183 -2.98 -2.67 7.88
C CYS A 183 -3.96 -3.37 6.93
N MET A 184 -4.22 -2.74 5.80
CA MET A 184 -5.10 -3.26 4.77
C MET A 184 -4.39 -3.25 3.42
N TYR A 185 -4.60 -4.31 2.63
CA TYR A 185 -4.26 -4.32 1.21
C TYR A 185 -5.53 -4.18 0.40
N THR A 186 -5.54 -3.36 -0.62
CA THR A 186 -6.59 -3.33 -1.64
C THR A 186 -6.06 -4.02 -2.87
N VAL A 187 -6.59 -5.20 -3.17
CA VAL A 187 -6.02 -6.13 -4.15
C VAL A 187 -6.90 -6.18 -5.39
N THR A 188 -6.28 -6.06 -6.55
CA THR A 188 -6.88 -6.29 -7.86
C THR A 188 -6.86 -7.78 -8.23
N PRO A 189 -7.68 -8.24 -9.19
CA PRO A 189 -7.68 -9.65 -9.62
C PRO A 189 -6.34 -10.16 -10.14
N ASP A 190 -5.54 -9.28 -10.75
CA ASP A 190 -4.23 -9.60 -11.33
C ASP A 190 -3.03 -9.21 -10.45
N GLY A 191 -3.28 -8.58 -9.30
CA GLY A 191 -2.25 -8.09 -8.39
C GLY A 191 -1.50 -6.84 -8.85
N HIS A 192 -1.82 -6.28 -10.03
CA HIS A 192 -1.24 -5.03 -10.53
C HIS A 192 -2.08 -3.81 -10.11
N PHE A 193 -1.44 -2.64 -10.12
CA PHE A 193 -2.11 -1.38 -9.77
C PHE A 193 -3.13 -0.97 -10.83
N ILE A 194 -4.08 -0.12 -10.45
CA ILE A 194 -4.93 0.60 -11.38
C ILE A 194 -4.54 2.07 -11.30
N VAL A 195 -4.15 2.66 -12.44
CA VAL A 195 -3.90 4.09 -12.60
C VAL A 195 -4.49 4.49 -13.93
N ASP A 196 -5.55 5.31 -13.92
CA ASP A 196 -6.27 5.64 -15.15
C ASP A 196 -7.03 6.96 -15.00
N ARG A 197 -7.58 7.40 -16.13
CA ARG A 197 -8.57 8.47 -16.24
C ARG A 197 -9.97 7.86 -16.31
N HIS A 198 -10.95 8.57 -15.79
CA HIS A 198 -12.35 8.18 -15.88
C HIS A 198 -12.81 8.11 -17.35
N SER A 199 -13.57 7.07 -17.70
CA SER A 199 -14.01 6.84 -19.10
C SER A 199 -15.00 7.88 -19.63
N GLU A 200 -15.75 8.54 -18.75
CA GLU A 200 -16.79 9.52 -19.10
C GLU A 200 -16.39 10.96 -18.76
N TYR A 201 -15.45 11.16 -17.83
CA TYR A 201 -15.04 12.49 -17.34
C TYR A 201 -13.56 12.71 -17.52
N ASP A 202 -13.19 13.53 -18.50
CA ASP A 202 -11.79 13.82 -18.84
C ASP A 202 -11.01 14.53 -17.72
N ASN A 203 -11.70 15.05 -16.71
CA ASN A 203 -11.14 15.78 -15.59
C ASN A 203 -11.10 14.96 -14.28
N VAL A 204 -11.34 13.65 -14.34
CA VAL A 204 -11.28 12.75 -13.17
C VAL A 204 -10.27 11.65 -13.40
N PHE A 205 -9.34 11.51 -12.47
CA PHE A 205 -8.23 10.54 -12.49
C PHE A 205 -8.22 9.74 -11.21
N PHE A 206 -7.67 8.53 -11.24
CA PHE A 206 -7.64 7.71 -10.03
C PHE A 206 -6.46 6.75 -9.99
N GLY A 207 -6.07 6.40 -8.76
CA GLY A 207 -5.12 5.35 -8.45
C GLY A 207 -5.67 4.44 -7.37
N ALA A 208 -5.77 3.13 -7.62
CA ALA A 208 -6.35 2.15 -6.71
C ALA A 208 -5.71 0.77 -6.82
N GLY A 209 -6.05 -0.14 -5.91
CA GLY A 209 -5.66 -1.53 -6.01
C GLY A 209 -4.15 -1.76 -5.97
N PHE A 210 -3.41 -1.08 -5.10
CA PHE A 210 -1.95 -1.18 -5.03
C PHE A 210 -1.43 -2.50 -4.42
N SER A 211 -2.30 -3.44 -4.14
CA SER A 211 -2.05 -4.87 -3.89
C SER A 211 -0.95 -5.17 -2.85
N GLY A 212 -0.76 -4.25 -1.89
CA GLY A 212 0.18 -4.39 -0.78
C GLY A 212 1.65 -4.08 -1.09
N HIS A 213 1.98 -3.61 -2.30
CA HIS A 213 3.37 -3.29 -2.69
C HIS A 213 3.54 -1.94 -3.40
N GLY A 214 2.53 -1.06 -3.33
CA GLY A 214 2.50 0.21 -4.06
C GLY A 214 3.36 1.32 -3.47
N PHE A 215 3.68 1.31 -2.17
CA PHE A 215 4.28 2.48 -1.52
C PHE A 215 5.60 2.94 -2.15
N LYS A 216 6.45 2.00 -2.59
CA LYS A 216 7.71 2.30 -3.28
C LYS A 216 7.54 3.08 -4.59
N PHE A 217 6.34 3.07 -5.17
CA PHE A 217 6.00 3.76 -6.42
C PHE A 217 5.23 5.08 -6.20
N THR A 218 5.00 5.49 -4.95
CA THR A 218 4.16 6.65 -4.62
C THR A 218 4.58 7.92 -5.35
N SER A 219 5.88 8.20 -5.44
CA SER A 219 6.39 9.41 -6.09
C SER A 219 6.11 9.41 -7.60
N VAL A 220 6.41 8.30 -8.31
CA VAL A 220 6.20 8.22 -9.76
C VAL A 220 4.73 8.14 -10.12
N ILE A 221 3.90 7.47 -9.31
CA ILE A 221 2.45 7.44 -9.53
C ILE A 221 1.83 8.82 -9.26
N GLY A 222 2.30 9.51 -8.23
CA GLY A 222 1.87 10.88 -7.94
C GLY A 222 2.22 11.85 -9.08
N GLU A 223 3.44 11.74 -9.64
CA GLU A 223 3.88 12.50 -10.82
C GLU A 223 3.00 12.21 -12.04
N ALA A 224 2.74 10.92 -12.32
CA ALA A 224 1.91 10.52 -13.45
C ALA A 224 0.48 11.04 -13.34
N LEU A 225 -0.16 10.89 -12.16
CA LEU A 225 -1.52 11.40 -11.92
C LEU A 225 -1.59 12.93 -12.00
N ALA A 226 -0.57 13.63 -11.49
CA ALA A 226 -0.48 15.09 -11.59
C ALA A 226 -0.34 15.55 -13.05
N ALA A 227 0.53 14.91 -13.84
CA ALA A 227 0.69 15.20 -15.27
C ALA A 227 -0.60 14.94 -16.05
N LEU A 228 -1.27 13.82 -15.80
CA LEU A 228 -2.58 13.54 -16.40
C LEU A 228 -3.60 14.64 -16.07
N ALA A 229 -3.64 15.12 -14.83
CA ALA A 229 -4.60 16.14 -14.39
C ALA A 229 -4.29 17.54 -14.91
N ILE A 230 -3.03 17.89 -15.14
CA ILE A 230 -2.58 19.22 -15.57
C ILE A 230 -2.44 19.28 -17.09
N ASP A 231 -1.77 18.29 -17.69
CA ASP A 231 -1.36 18.30 -19.09
C ASP A 231 -2.22 17.36 -19.97
N GLY A 232 -3.08 16.53 -19.36
CA GLY A 232 -3.90 15.53 -20.04
C GLY A 232 -3.13 14.28 -20.49
N SER A 233 -1.81 14.23 -20.27
CA SER A 233 -0.93 13.12 -20.64
C SER A 233 0.26 13.03 -19.68
N THR A 234 0.95 11.89 -19.69
CA THR A 234 2.16 11.65 -18.90
C THR A 234 3.20 10.91 -19.72
N ASP A 235 4.50 11.20 -19.50
CA ASP A 235 5.62 10.46 -20.08
C ASP A 235 5.93 9.17 -19.32
N GLN A 236 5.30 8.95 -18.17
CA GLN A 236 5.48 7.73 -17.39
C GLN A 236 4.78 6.56 -18.09
N PRO A 237 5.42 5.39 -18.21
CA PRO A 237 4.88 4.23 -18.92
C PRO A 237 3.82 3.50 -18.07
N ILE A 238 2.65 4.12 -17.87
CA ILE A 238 1.57 3.61 -17.02
C ILE A 238 0.41 2.99 -17.80
N ASP A 239 0.43 2.94 -19.12
CA ASP A 239 -0.65 2.43 -19.97
C ASP A 239 -1.10 1.01 -19.60
N PHE A 240 -0.14 0.16 -19.18
CA PHE A 240 -0.41 -1.20 -18.74
C PHE A 240 -1.19 -1.27 -17.40
N LEU A 241 -1.29 -0.16 -16.68
CA LEU A 241 -2.07 -0.03 -15.44
C LEU A 241 -3.51 0.41 -15.67
N GLY A 242 -3.89 0.73 -16.91
CA GLY A 242 -5.23 1.18 -17.26
C GLY A 242 -6.30 0.09 -17.10
N LEU A 243 -7.57 0.52 -16.94
CA LEU A 243 -8.73 -0.36 -16.78
C LEU A 243 -9.01 -1.23 -18.01
N SER A 244 -8.56 -0.81 -19.20
CA SER A 244 -8.77 -1.54 -20.45
C SER A 244 -8.29 -3.00 -20.38
N ARG A 245 -7.32 -3.32 -19.54
CA ARG A 245 -6.81 -4.69 -19.36
C ARG A 245 -7.81 -5.66 -18.72
N PHE A 246 -8.87 -5.15 -18.10
CA PHE A 246 -9.96 -5.97 -17.52
C PHE A 246 -11.19 -6.09 -18.42
N GLN A 247 -11.15 -5.48 -19.61
CA GLN A 247 -12.30 -5.43 -20.53
C GLN A 247 -12.26 -6.52 -21.61
N SER A 248 -11.50 -7.60 -21.41
CA SER A 248 -11.37 -8.72 -22.38
C SER A 248 -12.42 -9.80 -22.17
#